data_bae190317abdc34705524015e7498c60
#
_entry.id   bae190317abdc34705524015e7498c60
#
_cell.length_a   1.000
_cell.length_b   1.000
_cell.length_c   1.000
_cell.angle_alpha   90.00
_cell.angle_beta   90.00
_cell.angle_gamma   90.00
#
_symmetry.space_group_name_H-M   'P 1'
#
loop_
_entity.id
_entity.type
_entity.pdbx_description
1 polymer ?
#
loop_
_entity_poly.entity_id
_entity_poly.type
_entity_poly.pdbx_seq_one_letter_code
_entity_poly.pdbx_strand_id
1 'polypeptide(L)'
;MLTMLLAWLFATSTEARQPDEYWSSPRGTYEERRALFLDYYSENGSGHPLYGVFRQTARAASGRPLEMDKMREVISIIKSNRDCNDFTLNCLLRMVYLDKKEHFFPEEIKGSIEECILDFKYWWDDGRRDTTYRCYHTENHQALYHTAELLAGQLYKKTRFTNGMNGKQHMAHAKERLMKWLEYRFRFGFSEWMSTYYEVEVLLLTNLYDFAEDANIRSKAGMVLDLLMFDVALNNYEGFLGSTSGRNYAHSLIMGAHYTAPLTKLVFGVGTYDRDEVMAPVALSTSAYRCPEVIRKIAVDYKTPLLNRQRISINVEDAADYGLSYDKELDCHLFWGMQEFIHPMAIRMSKQISEKYDVWPYRNYDEYIRKYDAQIAEHGKLVNMYLDRFALSEANIETYRTPDYMLSCALDYRKGAPGYQQHIWQATLGNKALVYTNHPGGKNLRWSPNYWSGNEILPRAAQSKNVVVCIYNIPDNQKNDYSHAYFPVKAFDEVHISGSWIFGRKEEGYVALYSRNATELKADDRGEVCDLLAKGRQNIWICETGSKSQWGSFSRFIEAISAAPVHAEGLDISYDSPSEGKVSYGWDRPFCVKDKEMPLRWAYRYDNPYCHAPFNSTHIEIEKDGERLVLDYK
;
A
#
# COMPACT_ATOMS: atom_id res chain seq x y z
N MET A 1 24.56 -5.56 -21.25
CA MET A 1 25.08 -4.98 -20.00
C MET A 1 25.42 -3.52 -20.28
N LEU A 2 24.44 -2.64 -20.21
CA LEU A 2 24.61 -1.20 -20.12
C LEU A 2 23.36 -0.65 -19.44
N THR A 3 23.49 -0.38 -18.16
CA THR A 3 22.50 0.23 -17.29
C THR A 3 22.31 1.66 -17.73
N MET A 4 21.24 1.99 -18.43
CA MET A 4 20.85 3.37 -18.66
C MET A 4 20.31 3.94 -17.33
N LEU A 5 21.17 4.70 -16.68
CA LEU A 5 20.80 5.66 -15.64
C LEU A 5 19.93 6.74 -16.27
N LEU A 6 18.62 6.66 -16.11
CA LEU A 6 17.74 7.81 -16.28
C LEU A 6 17.73 8.58 -14.96
N ALA A 7 18.55 9.62 -14.91
CA ALA A 7 18.51 10.62 -13.87
C ALA A 7 17.16 11.36 -13.95
N TRP A 8 16.29 11.11 -12.98
CA TRP A 8 15.14 11.95 -12.69
C TRP A 8 15.67 13.22 -11.99
N LEU A 9 15.99 14.23 -12.77
CA LEU A 9 16.14 15.57 -12.24
C LEU A 9 14.75 16.05 -11.84
N PHE A 10 14.51 16.18 -10.53
CA PHE A 10 13.48 17.05 -10.03
C PHE A 10 13.83 18.47 -10.45
N ALA A 11 13.25 18.95 -11.55
CA ALA A 11 13.13 20.37 -11.76
C ALA A 11 12.13 20.87 -10.72
N THR A 12 12.64 21.29 -9.57
CA THR A 12 11.87 22.09 -8.63
C THR A 12 11.57 23.40 -9.34
N SER A 13 10.32 23.58 -9.78
CA SER A 13 9.79 24.91 -10.02
C SER A 13 9.88 25.65 -8.69
N THR A 14 10.69 26.67 -8.63
CA THR A 14 10.98 27.47 -7.44
C THR A 14 9.86 28.49 -7.09
N GLU A 15 8.64 28.27 -7.53
CA GLU A 15 7.49 28.95 -6.94
C GLU A 15 7.18 28.26 -5.61
N ALA A 16 7.37 28.98 -4.51
CA ALA A 16 7.08 28.49 -3.18
C ALA A 16 5.59 28.12 -3.14
N ARG A 17 5.31 26.81 -3.19
CA ARG A 17 3.98 26.24 -3.01
C ARG A 17 3.42 26.72 -1.67
N GLN A 18 2.19 27.24 -1.65
CA GLN A 18 1.52 27.55 -0.38
C GLN A 18 1.08 26.22 0.25
N PRO A 19 1.52 25.91 1.48
CA PRO A 19 1.11 24.70 2.17
C PRO A 19 -0.40 24.73 2.42
N ASP A 20 -1.05 23.57 2.28
CA ASP A 20 -2.43 23.42 2.69
C ASP A 20 -2.54 23.22 4.21
N GLU A 21 -3.65 23.68 4.81
CA GLU A 21 -3.91 23.51 6.23
C GLU A 21 -4.17 22.03 6.56
N TYR A 22 -3.44 21.48 7.53
CA TYR A 22 -3.71 20.17 8.09
C TYR A 22 -4.92 20.19 9.03
N TRP A 23 -5.84 19.23 8.84
CA TRP A 23 -7.00 19.04 9.71
C TRP A 23 -6.85 17.72 10.48
N SER A 24 -6.70 17.81 11.81
CA SER A 24 -6.70 16.65 12.72
C SER A 24 -8.11 16.18 13.10
N SER A 25 -9.14 16.98 12.85
CA SER A 25 -10.54 16.66 13.13
C SER A 25 -11.43 16.95 11.92
N PRO A 26 -12.55 16.23 11.76
CA PRO A 26 -13.42 16.36 10.59
C PRO A 26 -13.99 17.75 10.42
N ARG A 27 -13.87 18.32 9.21
CA ARG A 27 -14.41 19.64 8.85
C ARG A 27 -15.18 19.59 7.54
N GLY A 28 -16.21 20.40 7.45
CA GLY A 28 -16.99 20.64 6.24
C GLY A 28 -17.75 19.43 5.68
N THR A 29 -18.58 19.69 4.68
CA THR A 29 -19.23 18.68 3.87
C THR A 29 -18.28 18.14 2.80
N TYR A 30 -18.64 17.02 2.17
CA TYR A 30 -17.87 16.50 1.04
C TYR A 30 -17.77 17.53 -0.11
N GLU A 31 -18.86 18.22 -0.44
CA GLU A 31 -18.87 19.18 -1.55
C GLU A 31 -18.00 20.42 -1.27
N GLU A 32 -17.98 20.89 -0.03
CA GLU A 32 -17.05 21.97 0.38
C GLU A 32 -15.59 21.52 0.26
N ARG A 33 -15.27 20.33 0.74
CA ARG A 33 -13.91 19.78 0.63
C ARG A 33 -13.51 19.51 -0.83
N ARG A 34 -14.44 19.04 -1.65
CA ARG A 34 -14.25 18.85 -3.07
C ARG A 34 -13.93 20.17 -3.78
N ALA A 35 -14.69 21.21 -3.51
CA ALA A 35 -14.45 22.54 -4.09
C ALA A 35 -13.06 23.08 -3.66
N LEU A 36 -12.74 22.97 -2.37
CA LEU A 36 -11.45 23.39 -1.82
C LEU A 36 -10.28 22.61 -2.45
N PHE A 37 -10.42 21.28 -2.61
CA PHE A 37 -9.40 20.45 -3.24
C PHE A 37 -9.16 20.83 -4.70
N LEU A 38 -10.25 20.97 -5.47
CA LEU A 38 -10.16 21.31 -6.90
C LEU A 38 -9.52 22.69 -7.10
N ASP A 39 -9.89 23.67 -6.28
CA ASP A 39 -9.28 25.00 -6.31
C ASP A 39 -7.78 24.93 -6.00
N TYR A 40 -7.42 24.32 -4.87
CA TYR A 40 -6.03 24.16 -4.43
C TYR A 40 -5.18 23.41 -5.47
N TYR A 41 -5.64 22.23 -5.93
CA TYR A 41 -4.84 21.35 -6.78
C TYR A 41 -4.75 21.84 -8.24
N SER A 42 -5.75 22.54 -8.74
CA SER A 42 -5.69 23.19 -10.06
C SER A 42 -4.56 24.20 -10.18
N GLU A 43 -4.15 24.84 -9.07
CA GLU A 43 -3.05 25.79 -8.99
C GLU A 43 -1.74 25.13 -8.55
N ASN A 44 -1.80 24.26 -7.54
CA ASN A 44 -0.64 23.72 -6.84
C ASN A 44 -0.29 22.27 -7.23
N GLY A 45 -1.03 21.65 -8.17
CA GLY A 45 -0.78 20.28 -8.60
C GLY A 45 0.53 20.11 -9.37
N SER A 46 1.00 18.87 -9.46
CA SER A 46 2.25 18.53 -10.11
C SER A 46 2.32 19.00 -11.55
N GLY A 47 3.44 19.65 -11.90
CA GLY A 47 3.80 19.95 -13.29
C GLY A 47 4.57 18.83 -13.98
N HIS A 48 4.86 17.73 -13.28
CA HIS A 48 5.59 16.61 -13.85
C HIS A 48 4.79 15.94 -14.99
N PRO A 49 5.39 15.64 -16.15
CA PRO A 49 4.65 15.15 -17.32
C PRO A 49 3.77 13.92 -17.06
N LEU A 50 4.21 12.99 -16.20
CA LEU A 50 3.44 11.79 -15.85
C LEU A 50 2.17 12.11 -15.04
N TYR A 51 2.23 13.12 -14.17
CA TYR A 51 1.15 13.50 -13.24
C TYR A 51 0.41 14.78 -13.66
N GLY A 52 0.94 15.51 -14.64
CA GLY A 52 0.35 16.76 -15.11
C GLY A 52 -1.09 16.64 -15.59
N VAL A 53 -1.49 15.47 -16.11
CA VAL A 53 -2.86 15.18 -16.52
C VAL A 53 -3.86 15.32 -15.36
N PHE A 54 -3.48 14.97 -14.14
CA PHE A 54 -4.33 15.10 -12.96
C PHE A 54 -4.61 16.56 -12.62
N ARG A 55 -3.57 17.41 -12.72
CA ARG A 55 -3.75 18.86 -12.57
C ARG A 55 -4.66 19.42 -13.66
N GLN A 56 -4.51 19.01 -14.92
CA GLN A 56 -5.37 19.45 -16.01
C GLN A 56 -6.83 19.00 -15.80
N THR A 57 -7.04 17.81 -15.25
CA THR A 57 -8.37 17.32 -14.86
C THR A 57 -9.00 18.19 -13.78
N ALA A 58 -8.24 18.57 -12.75
CA ALA A 58 -8.71 19.49 -11.71
C ALA A 58 -9.03 20.88 -12.28
N ARG A 59 -8.21 21.39 -13.20
CA ARG A 59 -8.46 22.68 -13.91
C ARG A 59 -9.78 22.64 -14.68
N ALA A 60 -9.99 21.59 -15.49
CA ALA A 60 -11.24 21.41 -16.24
C ALA A 60 -12.44 21.35 -15.28
N ALA A 61 -12.36 20.55 -14.21
CA ALA A 61 -13.43 20.40 -13.22
C ALA A 61 -13.71 21.69 -12.41
N SER A 62 -12.75 22.62 -12.35
CA SER A 62 -12.89 23.95 -11.73
C SER A 62 -13.31 25.04 -12.73
N GLY A 63 -13.61 24.68 -13.99
CA GLY A 63 -13.95 25.63 -15.05
C GLY A 63 -12.76 26.50 -15.52
N ARG A 64 -11.52 26.09 -15.22
CA ARG A 64 -10.30 26.78 -15.64
C ARG A 64 -9.83 26.28 -16.99
N PRO A 65 -9.25 27.12 -17.86
CA PRO A 65 -8.74 26.69 -19.16
C PRO A 65 -7.61 25.68 -19.00
N LEU A 66 -7.56 24.70 -19.91
CA LEU A 66 -6.45 23.74 -20.00
C LEU A 66 -5.17 24.44 -20.46
N GLU A 67 -4.04 24.00 -19.93
CA GLU A 67 -2.71 24.39 -20.38
C GLU A 67 -2.30 23.48 -21.55
N MET A 68 -2.50 23.97 -22.80
CA MET A 68 -2.40 23.15 -24.01
C MET A 68 -1.01 22.53 -24.21
N ASP A 69 0.07 23.22 -23.82
CA ASP A 69 1.41 22.66 -23.91
C ASP A 69 1.56 21.47 -22.96
N LYS A 70 0.95 21.54 -21.75
CA LYS A 70 0.91 20.43 -20.81
C LYS A 70 0.09 19.25 -21.33
N MET A 71 -1.01 19.51 -22.01
CA MET A 71 -1.78 18.44 -22.66
C MET A 71 -0.99 17.76 -23.78
N ARG A 72 -0.20 18.50 -24.56
CA ARG A 72 0.71 17.91 -25.55
C ARG A 72 1.82 17.07 -24.92
N GLU A 73 2.37 17.52 -23.77
CA GLU A 73 3.32 16.72 -22.98
C GLU A 73 2.69 15.41 -22.49
N VAL A 74 1.45 15.46 -21.97
CA VAL A 74 0.69 14.25 -21.54
C VAL A 74 0.55 13.24 -22.67
N ILE A 75 0.14 13.66 -23.86
CA ILE A 75 0.01 12.80 -25.04
C ILE A 75 1.37 12.21 -25.43
N SER A 76 2.43 13.01 -25.42
CA SER A 76 3.79 12.58 -25.73
C SER A 76 4.28 11.50 -24.76
N ILE A 77 4.00 11.66 -23.46
CA ILE A 77 4.35 10.67 -22.42
C ILE A 77 3.63 9.35 -22.68
N ILE A 78 2.33 9.37 -22.93
CA ILE A 78 1.58 8.14 -23.21
C ILE A 78 2.12 7.43 -24.46
N LYS A 79 2.40 8.17 -25.54
CA LYS A 79 2.98 7.63 -26.78
C LYS A 79 4.43 7.11 -26.60
N SER A 80 5.14 7.50 -25.55
CA SER A 80 6.51 7.04 -25.29
C SER A 80 6.60 5.58 -24.84
N ASN A 81 5.48 4.93 -24.55
CA ASN A 81 5.39 3.53 -24.11
C ASN A 81 6.30 3.18 -22.91
N ARG A 82 6.47 4.13 -21.97
CA ARG A 82 7.26 3.93 -20.75
C ARG A 82 6.40 3.34 -19.64
N ASP A 83 7.09 2.93 -18.58
CA ASP A 83 6.46 2.52 -17.32
C ASP A 83 5.54 3.62 -16.75
N CYS A 84 4.46 3.24 -16.10
CA CYS A 84 3.42 4.12 -15.52
C CYS A 84 2.60 4.95 -16.54
N ASN A 85 2.72 4.74 -17.85
CA ASN A 85 1.89 5.43 -18.84
C ASN A 85 0.40 5.06 -18.75
N ASP A 86 0.09 3.90 -18.19
CA ASP A 86 -1.26 3.46 -17.87
C ASP A 86 -1.94 4.35 -16.82
N PHE A 87 -1.19 4.93 -15.85
CA PHE A 87 -1.70 5.93 -14.91
C PHE A 87 -2.18 7.17 -15.64
N THR A 88 -1.32 7.71 -16.49
CA THR A 88 -1.61 8.90 -17.30
C THR A 88 -2.77 8.66 -18.25
N LEU A 89 -2.79 7.50 -18.93
CA LEU A 89 -3.87 7.14 -19.88
C LEU A 89 -5.22 6.99 -19.17
N ASN A 90 -5.27 6.36 -17.97
CA ASN A 90 -6.52 6.23 -17.22
C ASN A 90 -7.12 7.58 -16.85
N CYS A 91 -6.28 8.55 -16.48
CA CYS A 91 -6.74 9.91 -16.20
C CYS A 91 -7.15 10.66 -17.49
N LEU A 92 -6.42 10.47 -18.60
CA LEU A 92 -6.81 11.04 -19.89
C LEU A 92 -8.16 10.48 -20.37
N LEU A 93 -8.38 9.18 -20.25
CA LEU A 93 -9.67 8.56 -20.55
C LEU A 93 -10.81 9.14 -19.69
N ARG A 94 -10.54 9.35 -18.38
CA ARG A 94 -11.49 10.04 -17.51
C ARG A 94 -11.85 11.42 -18.08
N MET A 95 -10.86 12.22 -18.48
CA MET A 95 -11.10 13.52 -19.10
C MET A 95 -11.94 13.37 -20.38
N VAL A 96 -11.66 12.39 -21.23
CA VAL A 96 -12.43 12.16 -22.49
C VAL A 96 -13.89 11.85 -22.19
N TYR A 97 -14.17 11.05 -21.15
CA TYR A 97 -15.57 10.77 -20.77
C TYR A 97 -16.28 11.99 -20.17
N LEU A 98 -15.58 12.80 -19.39
CA LEU A 98 -16.11 14.05 -18.84
C LEU A 98 -16.36 15.10 -19.95
N ASP A 99 -15.46 15.21 -20.93
CA ASP A 99 -15.58 16.15 -22.05
C ASP A 99 -16.83 15.93 -22.90
N LYS A 100 -17.34 14.69 -22.99
CA LYS A 100 -18.60 14.40 -23.69
C LYS A 100 -19.77 15.24 -23.18
N LYS A 101 -19.74 15.65 -21.93
CA LYS A 101 -20.76 16.43 -21.25
C LYS A 101 -20.35 17.89 -21.09
N GLU A 102 -19.12 18.13 -20.70
CA GLU A 102 -18.64 19.45 -20.27
C GLU A 102 -17.96 20.25 -21.40
N HIS A 103 -17.55 19.60 -22.51
CA HIS A 103 -17.01 20.21 -23.73
C HIS A 103 -15.81 21.15 -23.51
N PHE A 104 -14.85 20.74 -22.71
CA PHE A 104 -13.66 21.56 -22.36
C PHE A 104 -12.45 21.31 -23.27
N PHE A 105 -12.40 20.22 -24.07
CA PHE A 105 -11.30 20.01 -25.00
C PHE A 105 -11.47 20.90 -26.27
N PRO A 106 -10.46 21.73 -26.61
CA PRO A 106 -10.39 22.37 -27.90
C PRO A 106 -10.34 21.35 -29.04
N GLU A 107 -10.94 21.68 -30.17
CA GLU A 107 -11.05 20.78 -31.34
C GLU A 107 -9.65 20.31 -31.82
N GLU A 108 -8.67 21.18 -31.76
CA GLU A 108 -7.30 20.94 -32.24
C GLU A 108 -6.57 19.76 -31.56
N ILE A 109 -6.98 19.38 -30.32
CA ILE A 109 -6.30 18.29 -29.60
C ILE A 109 -7.01 16.96 -29.71
N LYS A 110 -8.31 16.94 -30.05
CA LYS A 110 -9.13 15.73 -30.04
C LYS A 110 -8.59 14.62 -30.92
N GLY A 111 -8.12 14.98 -32.13
CA GLY A 111 -7.52 14.00 -33.05
C GLY A 111 -6.25 13.35 -32.47
N SER A 112 -5.43 14.12 -31.81
CA SER A 112 -4.20 13.58 -31.15
C SER A 112 -4.52 12.69 -29.96
N ILE A 113 -5.59 12.99 -29.22
CA ILE A 113 -6.10 12.15 -28.12
C ILE A 113 -6.63 10.83 -28.68
N GLU A 114 -7.45 10.88 -29.74
CA GLU A 114 -7.98 9.67 -30.38
C GLU A 114 -6.87 8.77 -30.90
N GLU A 115 -5.91 9.33 -31.66
CA GLU A 115 -4.75 8.59 -32.16
C GLU A 115 -3.97 7.93 -31.01
N CYS A 116 -3.72 8.66 -29.92
CA CYS A 116 -3.02 8.16 -28.74
C CYS A 116 -3.74 6.95 -28.11
N ILE A 117 -5.06 7.00 -28.00
CA ILE A 117 -5.88 5.92 -27.44
C ILE A 117 -5.90 4.70 -28.39
N LEU A 118 -6.05 4.91 -29.69
CA LEU A 118 -6.12 3.82 -30.66
C LEU A 118 -4.76 3.12 -30.88
N ASP A 119 -3.64 3.81 -30.63
CA ASP A 119 -2.30 3.27 -30.79
C ASP A 119 -1.72 2.67 -29.50
N PHE A 120 -2.32 2.88 -28.33
CA PHE A 120 -1.78 2.38 -27.08
C PHE A 120 -1.74 0.83 -27.04
N LYS A 121 -0.64 0.25 -26.53
CA LYS A 121 -0.54 -1.20 -26.26
C LYS A 121 -1.15 -1.50 -24.90
N TYR A 122 -2.34 -2.12 -24.89
CA TYR A 122 -3.11 -2.36 -23.66
C TYR A 122 -2.63 -3.57 -22.86
N TRP A 123 -2.06 -4.58 -23.53
CA TRP A 123 -1.59 -5.77 -22.83
C TRP A 123 -0.43 -6.43 -23.58
N TRP A 124 0.26 -7.34 -22.94
CA TRP A 124 1.41 -8.02 -23.53
C TRP A 124 1.08 -8.91 -24.73
N ASP A 125 -0.15 -9.41 -24.83
CA ASP A 125 -0.61 -10.34 -25.87
C ASP A 125 -1.10 -9.65 -27.16
N ASP A 126 -0.93 -8.36 -27.30
CA ASP A 126 -1.36 -7.63 -28.50
C ASP A 126 -0.44 -7.79 -29.73
N GLY A 127 0.56 -8.65 -29.66
CA GLY A 127 1.47 -8.99 -30.73
C GLY A 127 2.60 -8.00 -31.01
N ARG A 128 2.59 -6.81 -30.42
CA ARG A 128 3.66 -5.83 -30.56
C ARG A 128 4.70 -6.01 -29.46
N ARG A 129 5.99 -5.93 -29.83
CA ARG A 129 7.08 -5.96 -28.86
C ARG A 129 7.19 -4.65 -28.10
N ASP A 130 7.44 -4.72 -26.78
CA ASP A 130 7.79 -3.53 -26.00
C ASP A 130 9.22 -3.09 -26.32
N THR A 131 9.39 -1.81 -26.62
CA THR A 131 10.70 -1.21 -26.88
C THR A 131 11.32 -0.60 -25.63
N THR A 132 10.52 -0.47 -24.56
CA THR A 132 10.91 0.05 -23.25
C THR A 132 10.36 -0.86 -22.17
N TYR A 133 10.88 -0.73 -20.95
CA TYR A 133 10.29 -1.41 -19.80
C TYR A 133 8.87 -0.91 -19.53
N ARG A 134 7.95 -1.86 -19.33
CA ARG A 134 6.57 -1.63 -18.87
C ARG A 134 6.21 -2.64 -17.79
N CYS A 135 5.66 -2.18 -16.69
CA CYS A 135 5.23 -3.04 -15.61
C CYS A 135 3.82 -3.60 -15.91
N TYR A 136 3.73 -4.90 -16.19
CA TYR A 136 2.45 -5.60 -16.34
C TYR A 136 2.11 -6.50 -15.14
N HIS A 137 3.03 -6.61 -14.18
CA HIS A 137 3.04 -7.69 -13.22
C HIS A 137 2.59 -7.32 -11.80
N THR A 138 2.31 -6.04 -11.52
CA THR A 138 1.74 -5.65 -10.23
C THR A 138 0.23 -5.58 -10.32
N GLU A 139 -0.45 -5.76 -9.19
CA GLU A 139 -1.91 -5.82 -9.15
C GLU A 139 -2.58 -4.54 -9.66
N ASN A 140 -1.98 -3.38 -9.37
CA ASN A 140 -2.45 -2.09 -9.85
C ASN A 140 -2.31 -1.92 -11.37
N HIS A 141 -1.13 -2.22 -11.94
CA HIS A 141 -0.91 -2.10 -13.38
C HIS A 141 -1.82 -3.02 -14.19
N GLN A 142 -2.04 -4.28 -13.75
CA GLN A 142 -2.96 -5.21 -14.38
C GLN A 142 -4.36 -4.59 -14.55
N ALA A 143 -4.92 -4.06 -13.47
CA ALA A 143 -6.25 -3.47 -13.51
C ALA A 143 -6.29 -2.14 -14.27
N LEU A 144 -5.25 -1.32 -14.19
CA LEU A 144 -5.16 -0.06 -14.95
C LEU A 144 -5.13 -0.29 -16.46
N TYR A 145 -4.34 -1.25 -16.94
CA TYR A 145 -4.31 -1.61 -18.37
C TYR A 145 -5.68 -2.07 -18.86
N HIS A 146 -6.31 -3.00 -18.14
CA HIS A 146 -7.60 -3.53 -18.55
C HIS A 146 -8.76 -2.53 -18.36
N THR A 147 -8.68 -1.63 -17.37
CA THR A 147 -9.63 -0.52 -17.25
C THR A 147 -9.52 0.43 -18.43
N ALA A 148 -8.30 0.83 -18.79
CA ALA A 148 -8.07 1.66 -19.96
C ALA A 148 -8.54 0.98 -21.26
N GLU A 149 -8.26 -0.32 -21.42
CA GLU A 149 -8.67 -1.14 -22.54
C GLU A 149 -10.20 -1.22 -22.69
N LEU A 150 -10.91 -1.50 -21.58
CA LEU A 150 -12.37 -1.54 -21.57
C LEU A 150 -12.96 -0.20 -22.01
N LEU A 151 -12.50 0.89 -21.41
CA LEU A 151 -13.04 2.23 -21.65
C LEU A 151 -12.70 2.74 -23.05
N ALA A 152 -11.49 2.50 -23.54
CA ALA A 152 -11.13 2.79 -24.93
C ALA A 152 -11.98 1.99 -25.93
N GLY A 153 -12.16 0.69 -25.65
CA GLY A 153 -13.03 -0.17 -26.46
C GLY A 153 -14.48 0.31 -26.52
N GLN A 154 -15.01 0.84 -25.41
CA GLN A 154 -16.36 1.45 -25.37
C GLN A 154 -16.46 2.74 -26.20
N LEU A 155 -15.42 3.57 -26.17
CA LEU A 155 -15.37 4.81 -26.97
C LEU A 155 -15.38 4.51 -28.47
N TYR A 156 -14.65 3.47 -28.90
CA TYR A 156 -14.33 3.17 -30.28
C TYR A 156 -14.76 1.77 -30.73
N LYS A 157 -15.99 1.35 -30.39
CA LYS A 157 -16.54 -0.02 -30.57
C LYS A 157 -16.28 -0.65 -31.93
N LYS A 158 -16.38 0.14 -33.01
CA LYS A 158 -16.26 -0.35 -34.39
C LYS A 158 -14.92 0.01 -35.04
N THR A 159 -14.15 0.91 -34.43
CA THR A 159 -12.86 1.37 -34.94
C THR A 159 -11.82 0.29 -34.72
N ARG A 160 -10.90 0.10 -35.67
CA ARG A 160 -9.74 -0.78 -35.50
C ARG A 160 -8.63 -0.02 -34.79
N PHE A 161 -8.09 -0.64 -33.77
CA PHE A 161 -6.89 -0.21 -33.06
C PHE A 161 -5.64 -0.67 -33.82
N THR A 162 -4.49 -0.13 -33.51
CA THR A 162 -3.23 -0.42 -34.20
C THR A 162 -2.85 -1.91 -34.17
N ASN A 163 -3.25 -2.67 -33.12
CA ASN A 163 -3.07 -4.11 -33.05
C ASN A 163 -4.05 -4.94 -33.90
N GLY A 164 -4.95 -4.28 -34.65
CA GLY A 164 -5.92 -4.91 -35.54
C GLY A 164 -7.23 -5.34 -34.87
N MET A 165 -7.34 -5.35 -33.56
CA MET A 165 -8.59 -5.60 -32.84
C MET A 165 -9.53 -4.39 -32.98
N ASN A 166 -10.84 -4.63 -32.99
CA ASN A 166 -11.82 -3.55 -32.84
C ASN A 166 -12.19 -3.34 -31.37
N GLY A 167 -12.85 -2.22 -31.06
CA GLY A 167 -13.19 -1.88 -29.68
C GLY A 167 -14.05 -2.92 -28.96
N LYS A 168 -14.93 -3.66 -29.66
CA LYS A 168 -15.70 -4.76 -29.04
C LYS A 168 -14.82 -5.92 -28.61
N GLN A 169 -13.77 -6.24 -29.38
CA GLN A 169 -12.81 -7.26 -29.03
C GLN A 169 -11.98 -6.84 -27.82
N HIS A 170 -11.54 -5.58 -27.77
CA HIS A 170 -10.88 -5.01 -26.58
C HIS A 170 -11.79 -5.06 -25.34
N MET A 171 -13.06 -4.70 -25.45
CA MET A 171 -14.01 -4.81 -24.34
C MET A 171 -14.15 -6.24 -23.81
N ALA A 172 -14.23 -7.24 -24.69
CA ALA A 172 -14.37 -8.63 -24.30
C ALA A 172 -13.09 -9.14 -23.59
N HIS A 173 -11.93 -8.80 -24.13
CA HIS A 173 -10.62 -9.15 -23.60
C HIS A 173 -10.40 -8.55 -22.19
N ALA A 174 -10.68 -7.26 -22.02
CA ALA A 174 -10.54 -6.58 -20.74
C ALA A 174 -11.55 -7.07 -19.70
N LYS A 175 -12.80 -7.33 -20.10
CA LYS A 175 -13.87 -7.75 -19.18
C LYS A 175 -13.51 -9.03 -18.42
N GLU A 176 -12.99 -10.05 -19.11
CA GLU A 176 -12.64 -11.32 -18.49
C GLU A 176 -11.61 -11.13 -17.36
N ARG A 177 -10.58 -10.33 -17.62
CA ARG A 177 -9.49 -10.04 -16.67
C ARG A 177 -9.92 -9.16 -15.52
N LEU A 178 -10.71 -8.10 -15.81
CA LEU A 178 -11.24 -7.20 -14.79
C LEU A 178 -12.20 -7.92 -13.84
N MET A 179 -13.09 -8.77 -14.37
CA MET A 179 -14.03 -9.51 -13.50
C MET A 179 -13.29 -10.40 -12.52
N LYS A 180 -12.21 -11.06 -12.98
CA LYS A 180 -11.39 -11.89 -12.12
C LYS A 180 -10.60 -11.07 -11.10
N TRP A 181 -10.01 -9.94 -11.51
CA TRP A 181 -9.30 -9.03 -10.62
C TRP A 181 -10.21 -8.47 -9.53
N LEU A 182 -11.42 -8.00 -9.89
CA LEU A 182 -12.42 -7.49 -8.95
C LEU A 182 -12.86 -8.57 -7.95
N GLU A 183 -13.08 -9.80 -8.42
CA GLU A 183 -13.40 -10.93 -7.54
C GLU A 183 -12.32 -11.16 -6.49
N TYR A 184 -11.03 -11.17 -6.90
CA TYR A 184 -9.94 -11.36 -5.97
C TYR A 184 -9.83 -10.25 -4.94
N ARG A 185 -9.97 -8.98 -5.39
CA ARG A 185 -9.92 -7.84 -4.45
C ARG A 185 -11.07 -7.88 -3.46
N PHE A 186 -12.24 -8.29 -3.88
CA PHE A 186 -13.36 -8.45 -2.97
C PHE A 186 -13.12 -9.58 -1.96
N ARG A 187 -12.73 -10.77 -2.42
CA ARG A 187 -12.57 -11.97 -1.58
C ARG A 187 -11.36 -11.91 -0.66
N PHE A 188 -10.24 -11.39 -1.14
CA PHE A 188 -8.94 -11.49 -0.49
C PHE A 188 -8.29 -10.14 -0.15
N GLY A 189 -8.77 -9.03 -0.67
CA GLY A 189 -8.12 -7.74 -0.52
C GLY A 189 -6.96 -7.52 -1.47
N PHE A 190 -6.18 -6.50 -1.18
CA PHE A 190 -5.05 -6.09 -1.99
C PHE A 190 -3.77 -6.75 -1.47
N SER A 191 -3.03 -7.44 -2.34
CA SER A 191 -1.77 -8.09 -1.97
C SER A 191 -0.73 -7.07 -1.52
N GLU A 192 -0.79 -5.86 -2.07
CA GLU A 192 -0.02 -4.70 -1.62
C GLU A 192 -0.78 -3.97 -0.49
N TRP A 193 -1.06 -4.67 0.64
CA TRP A 193 -1.90 -4.15 1.71
C TRP A 193 -1.48 -2.76 2.20
N MET A 194 -2.44 -1.89 2.47
CA MET A 194 -2.25 -0.51 2.96
C MET A 194 -1.17 0.23 2.16
N SER A 195 -1.25 0.11 0.83
CA SER A 195 -0.21 0.56 -0.09
C SER A 195 -0.38 2.02 -0.48
N THR A 196 0.73 2.64 -0.82
CA THR A 196 0.76 3.90 -1.56
C THR A 196 -0.01 3.83 -2.89
N TYR A 197 -0.16 2.64 -3.47
CA TYR A 197 -0.86 2.41 -4.74
C TYR A 197 -2.39 2.43 -4.64
N TYR A 198 -2.96 2.57 -3.45
CA TYR A 198 -4.39 2.90 -3.29
C TYR A 198 -4.79 4.15 -4.08
N GLU A 199 -3.87 5.06 -4.32
CA GLU A 199 -4.04 6.23 -5.21
C GLU A 199 -4.50 5.84 -6.61
N VAL A 200 -3.82 4.91 -7.26
CA VAL A 200 -4.14 4.48 -8.63
C VAL A 200 -5.28 3.47 -8.67
N GLU A 201 -5.46 2.71 -7.60
CA GLU A 201 -6.59 1.77 -7.48
C GLU A 201 -7.91 2.51 -7.33
N VAL A 202 -7.94 3.60 -6.57
CA VAL A 202 -9.11 4.48 -6.52
C VAL A 202 -9.39 5.10 -7.90
N LEU A 203 -8.36 5.49 -8.66
CA LEU A 203 -8.54 6.02 -10.02
C LEU A 203 -9.22 5.00 -10.94
N LEU A 204 -8.68 3.76 -11.01
CA LEU A 204 -9.25 2.73 -11.88
C LEU A 204 -10.65 2.31 -11.45
N LEU A 205 -10.89 2.16 -10.14
CA LEU A 205 -12.20 1.75 -9.60
C LEU A 205 -13.27 2.83 -9.84
N THR A 206 -12.92 4.12 -9.65
CA THR A 206 -13.85 5.22 -9.98
C THR A 206 -14.10 5.34 -11.48
N ASN A 207 -13.10 5.04 -12.32
CA ASN A 207 -13.29 5.00 -13.78
C ASN A 207 -14.27 3.90 -14.19
N LEU A 208 -14.16 2.70 -13.62
CA LEU A 208 -15.09 1.59 -13.85
C LEU A 208 -16.50 1.93 -13.31
N TYR A 209 -16.57 2.49 -12.09
CA TYR A 209 -17.82 2.89 -11.45
C TYR A 209 -18.60 3.93 -12.26
N ASP A 210 -17.91 4.96 -12.77
CA ASP A 210 -18.54 6.07 -13.48
C ASP A 210 -18.86 5.72 -14.94
N PHE A 211 -17.98 4.98 -15.63
CA PHE A 211 -17.97 4.94 -17.10
C PHE A 211 -18.14 3.54 -17.71
N ALA A 212 -18.00 2.44 -16.97
CA ALA A 212 -18.24 1.13 -17.55
C ALA A 212 -19.70 1.00 -17.98
N GLU A 213 -19.95 0.58 -19.23
CA GLU A 213 -21.33 0.33 -19.74
C GLU A 213 -21.93 -0.93 -19.08
N ASP A 214 -21.10 -1.90 -18.73
CA ASP A 214 -21.52 -3.14 -18.07
C ASP A 214 -21.88 -2.85 -16.59
N ALA A 215 -23.17 -3.00 -16.26
CA ALA A 215 -23.70 -2.74 -14.92
C ALA A 215 -23.07 -3.65 -13.84
N ASN A 216 -22.68 -4.88 -14.21
CA ASN A 216 -22.05 -5.82 -13.29
C ASN A 216 -20.62 -5.35 -12.93
N ILE A 217 -19.84 -4.89 -13.92
CA ILE A 217 -18.52 -4.28 -13.68
C ILE A 217 -18.67 -3.03 -12.78
N ARG A 218 -19.63 -2.15 -13.08
CA ARG A 218 -19.86 -0.95 -12.25
C ARG A 218 -20.16 -1.29 -10.79
N SER A 219 -21.10 -2.21 -10.59
CA SER A 219 -21.50 -2.64 -9.23
C SER A 219 -20.33 -3.24 -8.46
N LYS A 220 -19.59 -4.15 -9.08
CA LYS A 220 -18.46 -4.82 -8.45
C LYS A 220 -17.29 -3.88 -8.18
N ALA A 221 -17.02 -2.94 -9.08
CA ALA A 221 -16.02 -1.89 -8.86
C ALA A 221 -16.41 -0.98 -7.68
N GLY A 222 -17.69 -0.62 -7.54
CA GLY A 222 -18.21 0.11 -6.38
C GLY A 222 -18.00 -0.65 -5.07
N MET A 223 -18.31 -1.94 -5.03
CA MET A 223 -18.10 -2.78 -3.83
C MET A 223 -16.63 -2.88 -3.43
N VAL A 224 -15.73 -3.06 -4.41
CA VAL A 224 -14.28 -3.10 -4.12
C VAL A 224 -13.77 -1.75 -3.65
N LEU A 225 -14.29 -0.65 -4.20
CA LEU A 225 -13.96 0.70 -3.77
C LEU A 225 -14.46 0.97 -2.33
N ASP A 226 -15.66 0.50 -1.97
CA ASP A 226 -16.16 0.59 -0.59
C ASP A 226 -15.26 -0.17 0.39
N LEU A 227 -14.78 -1.38 0.03
CA LEU A 227 -13.84 -2.13 0.85
C LEU A 227 -12.47 -1.44 0.97
N LEU A 228 -11.96 -0.82 -0.10
CA LEU A 228 -10.73 -0.04 -0.05
C LEU A 228 -10.90 1.17 0.91
N MET A 229 -12.04 1.88 0.84
CA MET A 229 -12.34 2.97 1.78
C MET A 229 -12.47 2.46 3.22
N PHE A 230 -13.01 1.25 3.41
CA PHE A 230 -13.09 0.62 4.72
C PHE A 230 -11.71 0.26 5.28
N ASP A 231 -10.82 -0.30 4.44
CA ASP A 231 -9.44 -0.58 4.82
C ASP A 231 -8.71 0.71 5.26
N VAL A 232 -8.87 1.81 4.52
CA VAL A 232 -8.33 3.12 4.91
C VAL A 232 -8.95 3.61 6.22
N ALA A 233 -10.27 3.45 6.42
CA ALA A 233 -10.95 3.89 7.64
C ALA A 233 -10.47 3.16 8.89
N LEU A 234 -10.23 1.84 8.79
CA LEU A 234 -9.74 1.00 9.90
C LEU A 234 -8.28 1.29 10.29
N ASN A 235 -7.46 1.72 9.32
CA ASN A 235 -6.02 1.86 9.46
C ASN A 235 -5.53 3.32 9.39
N ASN A 236 -6.47 4.26 9.44
CA ASN A 236 -6.20 5.69 9.48
C ASN A 236 -6.06 6.20 10.92
N TYR A 237 -5.06 7.05 11.16
CA TYR A 237 -4.88 7.83 12.37
C TYR A 237 -4.79 9.30 12.00
N GLU A 238 -5.82 10.09 12.36
CA GLU A 238 -5.89 11.54 12.11
C GLU A 238 -5.57 11.99 10.68
N GLY A 239 -5.99 11.21 9.69
CA GLY A 239 -5.79 11.56 8.28
C GLY A 239 -4.56 10.95 7.63
N PHE A 240 -3.83 10.08 8.33
CA PHE A 240 -2.68 9.35 7.79
C PHE A 240 -2.86 7.85 7.93
N LEU A 241 -2.24 7.10 7.03
CA LEU A 241 -2.16 5.67 7.18
C LEU A 241 -1.14 5.35 8.27
N GLY A 242 -1.62 4.97 9.45
CA GLY A 242 -0.81 4.72 10.65
C GLY A 242 -0.43 3.25 10.85
N SER A 243 -0.58 2.41 9.82
CA SER A 243 -0.45 0.96 9.94
C SER A 243 0.78 0.38 9.24
N THR A 244 0.99 -0.93 9.46
CA THR A 244 1.82 -1.77 8.59
C THR A 244 1.41 -1.63 7.11
N SER A 245 2.33 -1.87 6.18
CA SER A 245 2.09 -1.71 4.74
C SER A 245 2.89 -2.72 3.92
N GLY A 246 2.31 -3.29 2.89
CA GLY A 246 2.98 -4.20 1.96
C GLY A 246 3.96 -3.48 1.04
N ARG A 247 3.66 -2.23 0.69
CA ARG A 247 4.54 -1.38 -0.13
C ARG A 247 4.54 0.04 0.38
N ASN A 248 5.69 0.49 0.88
CA ASN A 248 5.87 1.84 1.38
C ASN A 248 7.20 2.46 0.89
N TYR A 249 7.27 3.76 0.95
CA TYR A 249 8.44 4.54 0.55
C TYR A 249 8.92 5.46 1.68
N ALA A 250 10.22 5.77 1.68
CA ALA A 250 10.81 6.61 2.71
C ALA A 250 10.14 7.98 2.85
N HIS A 251 9.73 8.60 1.74
CA HIS A 251 9.08 9.91 1.79
C HIS A 251 7.71 9.88 2.50
N SER A 252 6.99 8.76 2.47
CA SER A 252 5.76 8.61 3.25
C SER A 252 6.04 8.41 4.73
N LEU A 253 7.12 7.72 5.08
CA LEU A 253 7.45 7.38 6.47
C LEU A 253 8.16 8.53 7.20
N ILE A 254 9.18 9.13 6.56
CA ILE A 254 10.09 10.07 7.25
C ILE A 254 10.06 11.49 6.72
N MET A 255 9.44 11.75 5.58
CA MET A 255 9.39 13.10 4.96
C MET A 255 8.01 13.74 5.07
N GLY A 256 7.02 13.06 5.69
CA GLY A 256 5.68 13.57 5.94
C GLY A 256 4.77 13.64 4.69
N ALA A 257 5.19 13.04 3.57
CA ALA A 257 4.41 13.00 2.33
C ALA A 257 3.47 11.79 2.31
N HIS A 258 2.50 11.77 3.20
CA HIS A 258 1.55 10.67 3.33
C HIS A 258 0.60 10.58 2.13
N TYR A 259 0.62 9.48 1.41
CA TYR A 259 -0.18 9.27 0.19
C TYR A 259 -1.68 9.34 0.42
N THR A 260 -2.16 8.84 1.57
CA THR A 260 -3.59 8.82 1.88
C THR A 260 -4.12 10.13 2.46
N ALA A 261 -3.26 11.08 2.87
CA ALA A 261 -3.70 12.30 3.52
C ALA A 261 -4.63 13.19 2.67
N PRO A 262 -4.39 13.38 1.34
CA PRO A 262 -5.34 14.08 0.49
C PRO A 262 -6.65 13.32 0.28
N LEU A 263 -6.58 11.98 0.17
CA LEU A 263 -7.75 11.11 0.09
C LEU A 263 -8.62 11.23 1.34
N THR A 264 -8.02 11.10 2.53
CA THR A 264 -8.73 11.17 3.81
C THR A 264 -9.28 12.57 4.07
N LYS A 265 -8.57 13.64 3.69
CA LYS A 265 -9.09 15.01 3.78
C LYS A 265 -10.32 15.21 2.91
N LEU A 266 -10.30 14.72 1.67
CA LEU A 266 -11.44 14.82 0.77
C LEU A 266 -12.64 14.00 1.26
N VAL A 267 -12.42 12.73 1.62
CA VAL A 267 -13.51 11.78 1.92
C VAL A 267 -13.98 11.91 3.37
N PHE A 268 -13.05 11.98 4.33
CA PHE A 268 -13.37 11.96 5.77
C PHE A 268 -13.29 13.33 6.44
N GLY A 269 -12.62 14.30 5.82
CA GLY A 269 -12.46 15.64 6.36
C GLY A 269 -11.26 15.79 7.30
N VAL A 270 -10.32 14.86 7.30
CA VAL A 270 -9.08 14.85 8.11
C VAL A 270 -7.87 14.61 7.22
N GLY A 271 -6.76 15.32 7.45
CA GLY A 271 -5.54 15.23 6.66
C GLY A 271 -5.13 16.53 6.00
N THR A 272 -4.40 16.47 4.90
CA THR A 272 -3.89 17.64 4.17
C THR A 272 -3.91 17.39 2.67
N TYR A 273 -4.06 18.45 1.86
CA TYR A 273 -3.89 18.40 0.39
C TYR A 273 -2.46 18.69 -0.04
N ASP A 274 -1.57 19.00 0.89
CA ASP A 274 -0.19 19.42 0.61
C ASP A 274 0.67 18.29 0.04
N ARG A 275 0.34 17.90 -1.21
CA ARG A 275 1.05 16.90 -1.97
C ARG A 275 0.92 17.14 -3.48
N ASP A 276 1.98 16.87 -4.25
CA ASP A 276 2.01 17.11 -5.69
C ASP A 276 1.36 16.02 -6.52
N GLU A 277 1.57 14.76 -6.15
CA GLU A 277 1.22 13.57 -6.92
C GLU A 277 -0.02 12.92 -6.32
N VAL A 278 -1.20 13.50 -6.55
CA VAL A 278 -2.49 13.00 -6.04
C VAL A 278 -3.39 12.56 -7.18
N MET A 279 -3.70 11.27 -7.21
CA MET A 279 -4.51 10.62 -8.23
C MET A 279 -5.92 10.32 -7.71
N ALA A 280 -6.01 9.70 -6.53
CA ALA A 280 -7.28 9.35 -5.92
C ALA A 280 -8.20 10.55 -5.65
N PRO A 281 -7.75 11.66 -5.02
CA PRO A 281 -8.62 12.82 -4.81
C PRO A 281 -9.09 13.48 -6.09
N VAL A 282 -8.27 13.51 -7.16
CA VAL A 282 -8.69 14.03 -8.47
C VAL A 282 -9.79 13.14 -9.06
N ALA A 283 -9.61 11.82 -9.02
CA ALA A 283 -10.58 10.86 -9.50
C ALA A 283 -11.91 10.97 -8.73
N LEU A 284 -11.86 10.98 -7.39
CA LEU A 284 -13.05 11.08 -6.54
C LEU A 284 -13.78 12.44 -6.70
N SER A 285 -13.03 13.54 -6.76
CA SER A 285 -13.65 14.87 -6.90
C SER A 285 -14.36 15.07 -8.23
N THR A 286 -14.09 14.23 -9.22
CA THR A 286 -14.74 14.21 -10.54
C THR A 286 -15.63 12.99 -10.76
N SER A 287 -15.87 12.18 -9.71
CA SER A 287 -16.67 10.96 -9.72
C SER A 287 -18.07 11.18 -9.15
N ALA A 288 -19.02 10.35 -9.59
CA ALA A 288 -20.32 10.20 -8.96
C ALA A 288 -20.27 9.37 -7.66
N TYR A 289 -19.19 8.65 -7.41
CA TYR A 289 -19.02 7.86 -6.20
C TYR A 289 -19.05 8.73 -4.94
N ARG A 290 -19.72 8.23 -3.91
CA ARG A 290 -19.72 8.80 -2.56
C ARG A 290 -19.45 7.68 -1.57
N CYS A 291 -18.43 7.87 -0.72
CA CYS A 291 -18.12 6.92 0.34
C CYS A 291 -19.33 6.72 1.26
N PRO A 292 -19.72 5.46 1.56
CA PRO A 292 -20.82 5.16 2.46
C PRO A 292 -20.66 5.81 3.83
N GLU A 293 -21.75 6.34 4.38
CA GLU A 293 -21.75 7.09 5.65
C GLU A 293 -21.24 6.25 6.83
N VAL A 294 -21.54 4.96 6.86
CA VAL A 294 -21.04 4.04 7.90
C VAL A 294 -19.51 3.99 7.91
N ILE A 295 -18.86 3.95 6.72
CA ILE A 295 -17.40 3.94 6.60
C ILE A 295 -16.82 5.28 7.06
N ARG A 296 -17.46 6.40 6.67
CA ARG A 296 -17.05 7.74 7.12
C ARG A 296 -17.12 7.86 8.65
N LYS A 297 -18.20 7.39 9.29
CA LYS A 297 -18.36 7.37 10.75
C LYS A 297 -17.25 6.56 11.44
N ILE A 298 -16.85 5.41 10.86
CA ILE A 298 -15.75 4.58 11.37
C ILE A 298 -14.41 5.30 11.25
N ALA A 299 -14.16 5.95 10.11
CA ALA A 299 -12.90 6.63 9.81
C ALA A 299 -12.58 7.77 10.78
N VAL A 300 -13.61 8.45 11.27
CA VAL A 300 -13.47 9.65 12.13
C VAL A 300 -13.81 9.41 13.60
N ASP A 301 -14.09 8.16 13.98
CA ASP A 301 -14.28 7.80 15.39
C ASP A 301 -12.93 7.56 16.06
N TYR A 302 -12.32 8.63 16.51
CA TYR A 302 -11.09 8.56 17.30
C TYR A 302 -11.34 8.45 18.82
N LYS A 303 -12.60 8.47 19.27
CA LYS A 303 -12.94 8.40 20.70
C LYS A 303 -13.04 6.97 21.20
N THR A 304 -13.47 6.06 20.35
CA THR A 304 -13.68 4.65 20.69
C THR A 304 -12.43 3.83 20.34
N PRO A 305 -11.81 3.15 21.32
CA PRO A 305 -10.72 2.24 21.02
C PRO A 305 -11.15 1.15 20.04
N LEU A 306 -10.32 0.90 19.04
CA LEU A 306 -10.57 -0.08 17.98
C LEU A 306 -9.47 -1.15 17.99
N LEU A 307 -9.86 -2.40 18.21
CA LEU A 307 -9.05 -3.56 17.86
C LEU A 307 -9.55 -4.12 16.54
N ASN A 308 -8.71 -4.05 15.51
CA ASN A 308 -9.01 -4.53 14.18
C ASN A 308 -8.02 -5.63 13.79
N ARG A 309 -8.54 -6.78 13.36
CA ARG A 309 -7.79 -7.90 12.81
C ARG A 309 -8.21 -8.11 11.38
N GLN A 310 -7.24 -8.23 10.50
CA GLN A 310 -7.47 -8.42 9.07
C GLN A 310 -6.57 -9.54 8.53
N ARG A 311 -7.15 -10.39 7.69
CA ARG A 311 -6.39 -11.32 6.84
C ARG A 311 -6.53 -10.87 5.40
N ILE A 312 -5.41 -10.60 4.76
CA ILE A 312 -5.35 -10.01 3.43
C ILE A 312 -4.44 -10.87 2.54
N SER A 313 -4.83 -11.03 1.26
CA SER A 313 -4.14 -11.84 0.28
C SER A 313 -4.13 -13.34 0.64
N ILE A 314 -3.45 -14.14 -0.16
CA ILE A 314 -3.30 -15.59 0.02
C ILE A 314 -1.82 -15.99 -0.05
N ASN A 315 -1.49 -17.16 0.49
CA ASN A 315 -0.26 -17.81 0.09
C ASN A 315 -0.48 -18.55 -1.24
N VAL A 316 0.52 -18.60 -2.09
CA VAL A 316 0.40 -19.30 -3.40
C VAL A 316 0.12 -20.79 -3.18
N GLU A 317 0.65 -21.39 -2.12
CA GLU A 317 0.43 -22.79 -1.75
C GLU A 317 -1.06 -23.11 -1.49
N ASP A 318 -1.80 -22.15 -0.94
CA ASP A 318 -3.21 -22.29 -0.57
C ASP A 318 -4.16 -21.99 -1.76
N ALA A 319 -3.64 -21.60 -2.93
CA ALA A 319 -4.45 -21.08 -4.03
C ALA A 319 -5.50 -22.08 -4.54
N ALA A 320 -5.17 -23.38 -4.54
CA ALA A 320 -6.09 -24.44 -4.95
C ALA A 320 -7.32 -24.53 -4.03
N ASP A 321 -7.20 -24.23 -2.74
CA ASP A 321 -8.29 -24.23 -1.77
C ASP A 321 -9.31 -23.13 -2.07
N TYR A 322 -8.90 -22.13 -2.84
CA TYR A 322 -9.73 -21.01 -3.27
C TYR A 322 -10.20 -21.11 -4.73
N GLY A 323 -9.97 -22.29 -5.38
CA GLY A 323 -10.40 -22.56 -6.73
C GLY A 323 -9.51 -21.98 -7.82
N LEU A 324 -8.24 -21.65 -7.48
CA LEU A 324 -7.24 -21.15 -8.41
C LEU A 324 -6.34 -22.27 -8.92
N SER A 325 -5.97 -22.20 -10.18
CA SER A 325 -5.14 -23.20 -10.85
C SER A 325 -3.76 -22.63 -11.18
N TYR A 326 -2.73 -23.41 -10.95
CA TYR A 326 -1.36 -23.06 -11.34
C TYR A 326 -1.09 -23.23 -12.85
N ASP A 327 -1.99 -23.95 -13.56
CA ASP A 327 -1.86 -24.29 -14.99
C ASP A 327 -2.76 -23.41 -15.87
N LYS A 328 -3.39 -22.38 -15.33
CA LYS A 328 -4.20 -21.41 -16.07
C LYS A 328 -3.50 -20.07 -16.13
N GLU A 329 -3.27 -19.56 -17.34
CA GLU A 329 -2.65 -18.26 -17.59
C GLU A 329 -3.38 -17.14 -16.82
N LEU A 330 -4.71 -17.13 -16.87
CA LEU A 330 -5.52 -16.10 -16.21
C LEU A 330 -5.41 -16.13 -14.66
N ASP A 331 -5.23 -17.30 -14.04
CA ASP A 331 -4.99 -17.42 -12.61
C ASP A 331 -3.56 -17.00 -12.25
N CYS A 332 -2.60 -17.28 -13.14
CA CYS A 332 -1.23 -16.84 -12.97
C CYS A 332 -1.08 -15.31 -12.90
N HIS A 333 -1.98 -14.56 -13.52
CA HIS A 333 -2.01 -13.09 -13.38
C HIS A 333 -2.15 -12.65 -11.92
N LEU A 334 -2.91 -13.38 -11.08
CA LEU A 334 -2.98 -13.09 -9.63
C LEU A 334 -1.62 -13.30 -8.97
N PHE A 335 -0.96 -14.44 -9.24
CA PHE A 335 0.36 -14.72 -8.66
C PHE A 335 1.41 -13.70 -9.14
N TRP A 336 1.30 -13.22 -10.37
CA TRP A 336 2.12 -12.10 -10.86
C TRP A 336 1.78 -10.79 -10.15
N GLY A 337 0.50 -10.51 -9.88
CA GLY A 337 0.08 -9.37 -9.07
C GLY A 337 0.65 -9.39 -7.65
N MET A 338 0.84 -10.58 -7.10
CA MET A 338 1.56 -10.82 -5.84
C MET A 338 3.09 -10.83 -6.01
N GLN A 339 3.60 -10.66 -7.22
CA GLN A 339 5.02 -10.71 -7.57
C GLN A 339 5.70 -12.05 -7.24
N GLU A 340 4.93 -13.14 -7.23
CA GLU A 340 5.38 -14.52 -6.93
C GLU A 340 5.79 -15.29 -8.20
N PHE A 341 6.56 -14.65 -9.08
CA PHE A 341 6.94 -15.18 -10.40
C PHE A 341 7.70 -16.49 -10.35
N ILE A 342 8.58 -16.65 -9.35
CA ILE A 342 9.48 -17.80 -9.19
C ILE A 342 9.00 -18.79 -8.15
N HIS A 343 7.80 -18.61 -7.59
CA HIS A 343 7.22 -19.57 -6.66
C HIS A 343 7.14 -20.96 -7.29
N PRO A 344 7.53 -22.05 -6.60
CA PRO A 344 7.63 -23.40 -7.18
C PRO A 344 6.38 -23.87 -7.93
N MET A 345 5.20 -23.50 -7.43
CA MET A 345 3.92 -23.89 -8.01
C MET A 345 3.52 -23.03 -9.22
N ALA A 346 3.96 -21.77 -9.30
CA ALA A 346 3.60 -20.84 -10.38
C ALA A 346 4.66 -20.69 -11.46
N ILE A 347 5.92 -21.04 -11.19
CA ILE A 347 7.06 -20.72 -12.04
C ILE A 347 6.98 -21.30 -13.45
N ARG A 348 6.41 -22.52 -13.63
CA ARG A 348 6.31 -23.15 -14.95
C ARG A 348 5.35 -22.40 -15.86
N MET A 349 4.20 -21.94 -15.32
CA MET A 349 3.27 -21.08 -16.05
C MET A 349 3.88 -19.70 -16.29
N SER A 350 4.58 -19.12 -15.31
CA SER A 350 5.30 -17.85 -15.48
C SER A 350 6.32 -17.92 -16.62
N LYS A 351 7.07 -19.01 -16.73
CA LYS A 351 7.98 -19.26 -17.85
C LYS A 351 7.23 -19.32 -19.18
N GLN A 352 6.15 -20.09 -19.26
CA GLN A 352 5.35 -20.23 -20.49
C GLN A 352 4.79 -18.87 -20.96
N ILE A 353 4.26 -18.05 -20.04
CA ILE A 353 3.77 -16.70 -20.36
C ILE A 353 4.91 -15.83 -20.89
N SER A 354 6.06 -15.82 -20.19
CA SER A 354 7.21 -15.01 -20.58
C SER A 354 7.76 -15.37 -21.95
N GLU A 355 7.85 -16.66 -22.26
CA GLU A 355 8.33 -17.15 -23.57
C GLU A 355 7.31 -16.90 -24.69
N LYS A 356 6.02 -17.12 -24.41
CA LYS A 356 4.95 -16.96 -25.40
C LYS A 356 4.78 -15.50 -25.85
N TYR A 357 4.90 -14.56 -24.93
CA TYR A 357 4.58 -13.15 -25.19
C TYR A 357 5.80 -12.23 -25.17
N ASP A 358 7.01 -12.74 -24.94
CA ASP A 358 8.25 -11.95 -24.79
C ASP A 358 8.09 -10.82 -23.76
N VAL A 359 7.54 -11.13 -22.58
CA VAL A 359 7.19 -10.12 -21.59
C VAL A 359 8.20 -10.00 -20.47
N TRP A 360 8.36 -8.78 -19.98
CA TRP A 360 9.04 -8.42 -18.74
C TRP A 360 8.07 -8.62 -17.54
N PRO A 361 8.55 -9.05 -16.36
CA PRO A 361 9.96 -9.23 -16.01
C PRO A 361 10.49 -10.61 -16.42
N TYR A 362 11.65 -10.63 -17.04
CA TYR A 362 12.40 -11.86 -17.20
C TYR A 362 13.05 -12.26 -15.91
N ARG A 363 12.82 -13.48 -15.53
CA ARG A 363 13.56 -14.15 -14.46
C ARG A 363 14.32 -15.31 -15.08
N ASN A 364 15.38 -15.77 -14.43
CA ASN A 364 16.07 -16.96 -14.86
C ASN A 364 15.27 -18.19 -14.44
N TYR A 365 14.07 -18.36 -15.02
CA TYR A 365 13.14 -19.43 -14.66
C TYR A 365 13.78 -20.81 -14.74
N ASP A 366 14.59 -21.09 -15.76
CA ASP A 366 15.26 -22.38 -15.92
C ASP A 366 16.24 -22.69 -14.78
N GLU A 367 16.92 -21.69 -14.24
CA GLU A 367 17.81 -21.88 -13.10
C GLU A 367 17.01 -22.27 -11.85
N TYR A 368 15.93 -21.55 -11.55
CA TYR A 368 15.08 -21.86 -10.38
C TYR A 368 14.38 -23.20 -10.55
N ILE A 369 13.86 -23.54 -11.72
CA ILE A 369 13.25 -24.84 -12.01
C ILE A 369 14.26 -25.95 -11.76
N ARG A 370 15.50 -25.84 -12.27
CA ARG A 370 16.56 -26.84 -12.01
C ARG A 370 16.89 -26.98 -10.52
N LYS A 371 16.92 -25.87 -9.76
CA LYS A 371 17.16 -25.89 -8.32
C LYS A 371 16.03 -26.61 -7.58
N TYR A 372 14.78 -26.41 -7.97
CA TYR A 372 13.63 -27.11 -7.39
C TYR A 372 13.62 -28.60 -7.76
N ASP A 373 13.83 -28.92 -9.02
CA ASP A 373 13.87 -30.31 -9.48
C ASP A 373 15.02 -31.10 -8.82
N ALA A 374 16.19 -30.48 -8.61
CA ALA A 374 17.30 -31.08 -7.87
C ALA A 374 16.95 -31.38 -6.41
N GLN A 375 16.29 -30.45 -5.69
CA GLN A 375 15.84 -30.69 -4.32
C GLN A 375 14.83 -31.84 -4.23
N ILE A 376 13.87 -31.89 -5.16
CA ILE A 376 12.89 -32.97 -5.20
C ILE A 376 13.58 -34.31 -5.47
N ALA A 377 14.54 -34.34 -6.40
CA ALA A 377 15.31 -35.57 -6.71
C ALA A 377 16.14 -36.03 -5.52
N GLU A 378 16.76 -35.14 -4.76
CA GLU A 378 17.64 -35.45 -3.62
C GLU A 378 16.86 -35.79 -2.34
N HIS A 379 15.79 -35.04 -2.05
CA HIS A 379 15.09 -35.09 -0.75
C HIS A 379 13.64 -35.60 -0.84
N GLY A 380 13.11 -35.87 -2.05
CA GLY A 380 11.70 -36.23 -2.26
C GLY A 380 10.71 -35.09 -2.03
N LYS A 381 11.20 -33.89 -1.69
CA LYS A 381 10.41 -32.67 -1.41
C LYS A 381 11.25 -31.43 -1.60
N LEU A 382 10.57 -30.28 -1.66
CA LEU A 382 11.25 -28.99 -1.53
C LEU A 382 11.70 -28.78 -0.08
N VAL A 383 12.97 -28.45 0.11
CA VAL A 383 13.57 -28.11 1.41
C VAL A 383 13.86 -26.62 1.52
N ASN A 384 13.93 -25.93 0.39
CA ASN A 384 14.12 -24.48 0.34
C ASN A 384 13.34 -23.87 -0.84
N MET A 385 12.51 -22.88 -0.56
CA MET A 385 11.84 -22.08 -1.59
C MET A 385 12.63 -20.81 -1.83
N TYR A 386 12.91 -20.51 -3.09
CA TYR A 386 13.51 -19.25 -3.49
C TYR A 386 12.39 -18.25 -3.76
N LEU A 387 12.17 -17.36 -2.80
CA LEU A 387 11.20 -16.28 -2.96
C LEU A 387 11.88 -15.05 -3.53
N ASP A 388 11.20 -14.40 -4.46
CA ASP A 388 11.63 -13.08 -4.89
C ASP A 388 11.48 -12.09 -3.72
N ARG A 389 12.42 -11.14 -3.59
CA ARG A 389 12.33 -10.09 -2.56
C ARG A 389 11.08 -9.22 -2.71
N PHE A 390 10.56 -9.13 -3.92
CA PHE A 390 9.34 -8.37 -4.22
C PHE A 390 8.06 -9.12 -3.82
N ALA A 391 8.15 -10.45 -3.64
CA ALA A 391 6.99 -11.30 -3.43
C ALA A 391 6.14 -10.83 -2.23
N LEU A 392 4.83 -10.86 -2.44
CA LEU A 392 3.81 -10.51 -1.46
C LEU A 392 2.91 -11.72 -1.25
N SER A 393 2.76 -12.14 -0.01
CA SER A 393 1.92 -13.29 0.36
C SER A 393 0.79 -12.85 1.29
N GLU A 394 0.11 -13.81 1.89
CA GLU A 394 -0.89 -13.56 2.93
C GLU A 394 -0.30 -12.71 4.07
N ALA A 395 -0.99 -11.64 4.44
CA ALA A 395 -0.69 -10.81 5.58
C ALA A 395 -1.80 -10.90 6.62
N ASN A 396 -1.42 -11.20 7.86
CA ASN A 396 -2.30 -11.20 9.01
C ASN A 396 -1.98 -9.97 9.85
N ILE A 397 -2.90 -9.03 9.93
CA ILE A 397 -2.66 -7.72 10.52
C ILE A 397 -3.46 -7.59 11.81
N GLU A 398 -2.82 -7.07 12.85
CA GLU A 398 -3.50 -6.53 14.02
C GLU A 398 -3.23 -5.03 14.08
N THR A 399 -4.28 -4.23 14.22
CA THR A 399 -4.23 -2.80 14.42
C THR A 399 -5.01 -2.44 15.68
N TYR A 400 -4.36 -1.79 16.63
CA TYR A 400 -4.99 -1.27 17.84
C TYR A 400 -4.90 0.26 17.84
N ARG A 401 -6.06 0.91 17.72
CA ARG A 401 -6.20 2.37 17.69
C ARG A 401 -6.94 2.86 18.92
N THR A 402 -6.41 3.89 19.54
CA THR A 402 -7.01 4.63 20.65
C THR A 402 -7.10 6.11 20.30
N PRO A 403 -7.71 6.97 21.13
CA PRO A 403 -7.64 8.42 20.92
C PRO A 403 -6.21 8.98 20.83
N ASP A 404 -5.26 8.35 21.51
CA ASP A 404 -3.95 8.93 21.79
C ASP A 404 -2.80 8.25 21.04
N TYR A 405 -3.05 7.07 20.45
CA TYR A 405 -2.05 6.33 19.68
C TYR A 405 -2.68 5.22 18.83
N MET A 406 -1.91 4.76 17.87
CA MET A 406 -2.19 3.56 17.08
C MET A 406 -0.95 2.68 17.01
N LEU A 407 -1.12 1.36 17.17
CA LEU A 407 -0.08 0.36 16.95
C LEU A 407 -0.59 -0.67 15.95
N SER A 408 0.22 -1.01 14.94
CA SER A 408 -0.15 -1.96 13.90
C SER A 408 1.02 -2.83 13.48
N CYS A 409 0.75 -4.12 13.24
CA CYS A 409 1.76 -5.11 12.87
C CYS A 409 1.20 -6.15 11.90
N ALA A 410 2.01 -6.52 10.90
CA ALA A 410 1.83 -7.73 10.09
C ALA A 410 2.48 -8.91 10.83
N LEU A 411 1.63 -9.80 11.35
CA LEU A 411 2.03 -10.86 12.27
C LEU A 411 2.79 -11.98 11.53
N ASP A 412 3.96 -12.35 12.03
CA ASP A 412 4.82 -13.44 11.53
C ASP A 412 5.02 -13.46 10.01
N TYR A 413 5.07 -12.27 9.40
CA TYR A 413 5.11 -12.12 7.95
C TYR A 413 6.47 -12.52 7.39
N ARG A 414 6.56 -13.72 6.76
CA ARG A 414 7.72 -14.20 5.99
C ARG A 414 9.07 -14.04 6.72
N LYS A 415 9.12 -14.38 8.00
CA LYS A 415 10.32 -14.22 8.85
C LYS A 415 11.60 -14.73 8.16
N GLY A 416 12.65 -13.93 8.18
CA GLY A 416 13.97 -14.30 7.64
C GLY A 416 14.07 -14.32 6.12
N ALA A 417 12.97 -14.10 5.39
CA ALA A 417 12.99 -13.99 3.93
C ALA A 417 13.59 -12.66 3.48
N PRO A 418 14.16 -12.61 2.25
CA PRO A 418 14.50 -11.34 1.62
C PRO A 418 13.27 -10.44 1.50
N GLY A 419 13.40 -9.18 1.87
CA GLY A 419 12.33 -8.20 1.79
C GLY A 419 12.64 -7.06 0.81
N TYR A 420 11.63 -6.21 0.59
CA TYR A 420 11.71 -5.07 -0.33
C TYR A 420 11.09 -3.81 0.29
N GLN A 421 9.78 -3.61 0.15
CA GLN A 421 9.06 -2.42 0.60
C GLN A 421 8.14 -2.70 1.79
N GLN A 422 8.13 -3.93 2.30
CA GLN A 422 7.26 -4.33 3.39
C GLN A 422 7.62 -3.60 4.69
N HIS A 423 6.66 -2.87 5.23
CA HIS A 423 6.73 -2.13 6.48
C HIS A 423 5.96 -2.91 7.56
N ILE A 424 6.69 -3.62 8.43
CA ILE A 424 6.12 -4.72 9.22
C ILE A 424 5.31 -4.24 10.42
N TRP A 425 5.76 -3.17 11.12
CA TRP A 425 5.01 -2.63 12.24
C TRP A 425 5.27 -1.13 12.42
N GLN A 426 4.31 -0.44 13.02
CA GLN A 426 4.41 0.98 13.30
C GLN A 426 3.57 1.36 14.53
N ALA A 427 4.16 2.17 15.42
CA ALA A 427 3.45 2.96 16.40
C ALA A 427 3.30 4.40 15.89
N THR A 428 2.09 4.95 15.97
CA THR A 428 1.74 6.28 15.47
C THR A 428 1.08 7.07 16.59
N LEU A 429 1.68 8.22 16.93
CA LEU A 429 1.17 9.15 17.96
C LEU A 429 0.83 10.53 17.36
N GLY A 430 0.96 10.68 16.07
CA GLY A 430 0.70 11.91 15.31
C GLY A 430 1.35 11.83 13.94
N ASN A 431 1.13 12.82 13.09
CA ASN A 431 1.55 12.83 11.69
C ASN A 431 3.08 12.74 11.46
N LYS A 432 3.89 13.06 12.49
CA LYS A 432 5.36 12.96 12.46
C LYS A 432 5.92 12.12 13.60
N ALA A 433 5.13 11.83 14.62
CA ALA A 433 5.54 11.04 15.78
C ALA A 433 5.31 9.54 15.49
N LEU A 434 6.15 8.97 14.63
CA LEU A 434 6.12 7.58 14.19
C LEU A 434 7.31 6.82 14.78
N VAL A 435 7.08 5.59 15.22
CA VAL A 435 8.13 4.67 15.69
C VAL A 435 7.97 3.33 15.00
N TYR A 436 9.04 2.83 14.41
CA TYR A 436 9.12 1.51 13.79
C TYR A 436 10.58 1.04 13.70
N THR A 437 10.79 -0.22 13.37
CA THR A 437 12.14 -0.77 13.14
C THR A 437 12.27 -1.37 11.76
N ASN A 438 13.50 -1.40 11.23
CA ASN A 438 13.82 -2.14 10.02
C ASN A 438 15.27 -2.65 10.00
N HIS A 439 15.53 -3.61 9.11
CA HIS A 439 16.87 -3.99 8.69
C HIS A 439 17.18 -3.22 7.41
N PRO A 440 18.10 -2.22 7.44
CA PRO A 440 18.28 -1.31 6.34
C PRO A 440 18.97 -1.96 5.15
N GLY A 441 18.52 -1.60 3.94
CA GLY A 441 19.22 -1.88 2.69
C GLY A 441 20.23 -0.78 2.33
N GLY A 442 20.14 -0.25 1.12
CA GLY A 442 21.01 0.82 0.65
C GLY A 442 20.68 2.19 1.24
N LYS A 443 21.64 3.12 1.19
CA LYS A 443 21.44 4.51 1.66
C LYS A 443 20.56 5.37 0.75
N ASN A 444 20.41 5.00 -0.52
CA ASN A 444 19.61 5.76 -1.47
C ASN A 444 18.12 5.62 -1.14
N LEU A 445 17.47 6.70 -0.72
CA LEU A 445 16.05 6.72 -0.31
C LEU A 445 15.06 6.50 -1.47
N ARG A 446 15.53 6.46 -2.71
CA ARG A 446 14.69 6.27 -3.90
C ARG A 446 14.34 4.80 -4.18
N TRP A 447 15.25 3.87 -3.87
CA TRP A 447 15.11 2.45 -4.14
C TRP A 447 14.93 1.70 -2.83
N SER A 448 14.04 0.73 -2.80
CA SER A 448 13.82 -0.11 -1.64
C SER A 448 14.51 -1.49 -1.79
N PRO A 449 14.82 -2.18 -0.69
CA PRO A 449 14.80 -1.60 0.63
C PRO A 449 15.92 -0.56 0.74
N ASN A 450 15.62 0.52 1.42
CA ASN A 450 16.63 1.56 1.64
C ASN A 450 16.91 1.72 3.15
N TYR A 451 17.46 2.86 3.52
CA TYR A 451 17.80 3.07 4.93
C TYR A 451 16.55 3.09 5.83
N TRP A 452 15.43 3.66 5.36
CA TRP A 452 14.23 3.89 6.17
C TRP A 452 12.98 3.12 5.73
N SER A 453 12.91 2.66 4.50
CA SER A 453 11.74 1.93 4.02
C SER A 453 12.07 0.52 3.58
N GLY A 454 11.22 -0.42 3.99
CA GLY A 454 11.36 -1.84 3.75
C GLY A 454 12.41 -2.51 4.64
N ASN A 455 12.66 -3.77 4.37
CA ASN A 455 13.63 -4.59 5.08
C ASN A 455 14.48 -5.39 4.09
N GLU A 456 15.81 -5.43 4.28
CA GLU A 456 16.67 -6.32 3.48
C GLU A 456 16.41 -7.79 3.86
N ILE A 457 16.23 -8.06 5.16
CA ILE A 457 15.75 -9.33 5.70
C ILE A 457 14.55 -9.01 6.61
N LEU A 458 13.45 -9.70 6.38
CA LEU A 458 12.22 -9.51 7.13
C LEU A 458 12.36 -10.01 8.57
N PRO A 459 11.91 -9.25 9.57
CA PRO A 459 11.89 -9.69 10.95
C PRO A 459 10.78 -10.71 11.19
N ARG A 460 10.78 -11.31 12.37
CA ARG A 460 9.63 -11.98 12.97
C ARG A 460 8.95 -11.03 13.95
N ALA A 461 7.71 -10.65 13.73
CA ALA A 461 6.99 -9.72 14.59
C ALA A 461 5.61 -10.25 14.99
N ALA A 462 5.17 -9.93 16.18
CA ALA A 462 3.83 -10.23 16.68
C ALA A 462 3.35 -9.14 17.64
N GLN A 463 2.05 -8.92 17.67
CA GLN A 463 1.39 -7.87 18.45
C GLN A 463 0.24 -8.45 19.29
N SER A 464 0.07 -7.89 20.49
CA SER A 464 -1.18 -7.96 21.26
C SER A 464 -1.53 -6.55 21.70
N LYS A 465 -2.59 -6.00 21.13
CA LYS A 465 -3.08 -4.63 21.35
C LYS A 465 -1.95 -3.59 21.30
N ASN A 466 -1.56 -3.05 22.44
CA ASN A 466 -0.57 -1.96 22.57
C ASN A 466 0.88 -2.44 22.76
N VAL A 467 1.15 -3.74 22.60
CA VAL A 467 2.49 -4.31 22.71
C VAL A 467 2.87 -5.07 21.45
N VAL A 468 4.01 -4.75 20.84
CA VAL A 468 4.61 -5.49 19.73
C VAL A 468 6.00 -5.97 20.12
N VAL A 469 6.33 -7.20 19.72
CA VAL A 469 7.68 -7.78 19.79
C VAL A 469 8.17 -8.04 18.38
N CYS A 470 9.38 -7.56 18.04
CA CYS A 470 9.97 -7.68 16.72
C CYS A 470 11.39 -8.22 16.82
N ILE A 471 11.66 -9.38 16.20
CA ILE A 471 12.91 -10.13 16.30
C ILE A 471 13.63 -10.10 14.96
N TYR A 472 14.86 -9.66 14.95
CA TYR A 472 15.77 -9.71 13.79
C TYR A 472 16.76 -10.86 13.96
N ASN A 473 16.90 -11.68 12.90
CA ASN A 473 17.91 -12.73 12.78
C ASN A 473 18.53 -12.61 11.38
N ILE A 474 19.53 -11.75 11.30
CA ILE A 474 20.16 -11.35 10.02
C ILE A 474 21.23 -12.38 9.65
N PRO A 475 21.15 -13.01 8.46
CA PRO A 475 22.16 -13.97 7.99
C PRO A 475 23.56 -13.35 7.85
N ASP A 476 24.60 -14.18 8.02
CA ASP A 476 25.99 -13.73 7.97
C ASP A 476 26.43 -13.13 6.64
N ASN A 477 25.80 -13.54 5.55
CA ASN A 477 26.09 -13.04 4.22
C ASN A 477 25.50 -11.64 3.93
N GLN A 478 24.72 -11.07 4.85
CA GLN A 478 24.19 -9.72 4.70
C GLN A 478 25.24 -8.65 5.02
N LYS A 479 25.23 -7.56 4.22
CA LYS A 479 26.19 -6.47 4.37
C LYS A 479 26.00 -5.70 5.68
N ASN A 480 24.76 -5.37 6.02
CA ASN A 480 24.42 -4.66 7.24
C ASN A 480 24.16 -5.67 8.36
N ASP A 481 24.89 -5.55 9.44
CA ASP A 481 24.85 -6.44 10.60
C ASP A 481 24.12 -5.83 11.79
N TYR A 482 23.13 -4.97 11.53
CA TYR A 482 22.37 -4.25 12.54
C TYR A 482 20.92 -4.04 12.11
N SER A 483 20.06 -3.86 13.09
CA SER A 483 18.72 -3.28 12.91
C SER A 483 18.68 -1.91 13.55
N HIS A 484 17.77 -1.06 13.10
CA HIS A 484 17.59 0.25 13.70
C HIS A 484 16.11 0.64 13.79
N ALA A 485 15.85 1.66 14.60
CA ALA A 485 14.51 2.23 14.74
C ALA A 485 14.48 3.67 14.27
N TYR A 486 13.39 4.05 13.59
CA TYR A 486 13.02 5.44 13.41
C TYR A 486 12.36 5.94 14.70
N PHE A 487 12.99 6.91 15.34
CA PHE A 487 12.51 7.55 16.57
C PHE A 487 12.77 9.06 16.50
N PRO A 488 11.88 9.85 15.86
CA PRO A 488 12.13 11.27 15.56
C PRO A 488 11.97 12.14 16.82
N VAL A 489 13.07 12.43 17.50
CA VAL A 489 13.10 13.13 18.79
C VAL A 489 12.32 14.45 18.76
N LYS A 490 12.47 15.25 17.69
CA LYS A 490 11.78 16.55 17.56
C LYS A 490 10.26 16.46 17.35
N ALA A 491 9.75 15.28 16.99
CA ALA A 491 8.30 15.09 16.79
C ALA A 491 7.57 14.85 18.12
N PHE A 492 8.30 14.48 19.16
CA PHE A 492 7.77 14.28 20.51
C PHE A 492 7.89 15.54 21.34
N ASP A 493 6.94 15.74 22.24
CA ASP A 493 6.94 16.85 23.21
C ASP A 493 7.96 16.61 24.33
N GLU A 494 8.24 15.34 24.61
CA GLU A 494 9.20 14.91 25.63
C GLU A 494 9.80 13.55 25.24
N VAL A 495 11.11 13.39 25.43
CA VAL A 495 11.85 12.13 25.21
C VAL A 495 12.70 11.83 26.44
N HIS A 496 12.68 10.56 26.88
CA HIS A 496 13.46 10.09 28.02
C HIS A 496 14.16 8.76 27.67
N ILE A 497 15.39 8.57 28.16
CA ILE A 497 16.14 7.33 27.99
C ILE A 497 16.41 6.73 29.38
N SER A 498 16.09 5.46 29.56
CA SER A 498 16.31 4.73 30.80
C SER A 498 16.76 3.30 30.49
N GLY A 499 18.03 3.01 30.73
CA GLY A 499 18.62 1.71 30.42
C GLY A 499 18.52 1.35 28.95
N SER A 500 17.89 0.22 28.64
CA SER A 500 17.63 -0.26 27.26
C SER A 500 16.35 0.31 26.63
N TRP A 501 15.67 1.21 27.32
CA TRP A 501 14.42 1.83 26.87
C TRP A 501 14.61 3.28 26.43
N ILE A 502 13.93 3.66 25.36
CA ILE A 502 13.68 5.06 24.99
C ILE A 502 12.16 5.32 25.01
N PHE A 503 11.76 6.44 25.55
CA PHE A 503 10.37 6.83 25.74
C PHE A 503 10.08 8.14 24.98
N GLY A 504 8.89 8.24 24.41
CA GLY A 504 8.41 9.45 23.79
C GLY A 504 6.98 9.79 24.24
N ARG A 505 6.71 11.06 24.47
CA ARG A 505 5.36 11.59 24.70
C ARG A 505 4.97 12.53 23.56
N LYS A 506 3.79 12.31 23.02
CA LYS A 506 3.15 13.25 22.11
C LYS A 506 1.74 13.52 22.62
N GLU A 507 1.49 14.76 23.05
CA GLU A 507 0.22 15.13 23.69
C GLU A 507 -0.11 14.19 24.85
N GLU A 508 -1.23 13.46 24.78
CA GLU A 508 -1.64 12.49 25.79
C GLU A 508 -1.15 11.05 25.50
N GLY A 509 -0.54 10.82 24.33
CA GLY A 509 -0.02 9.50 23.90
C GLY A 509 1.43 9.27 24.33
N TYR A 510 1.76 8.03 24.67
CA TYR A 510 3.08 7.58 25.12
C TYR A 510 3.56 6.40 24.30
N VAL A 511 4.87 6.34 24.08
CA VAL A 511 5.54 5.19 23.47
C VAL A 511 6.80 4.85 24.24
N ALA A 512 7.04 3.56 24.44
CA ALA A 512 8.28 3.00 24.96
C ALA A 512 8.85 2.04 23.93
N LEU A 513 10.14 2.14 23.64
CA LEU A 513 10.85 1.23 22.72
C LEU A 513 12.08 0.66 23.43
N TYR A 514 12.13 -0.66 23.52
CA TYR A 514 13.23 -1.44 24.06
C TYR A 514 14.08 -2.07 22.96
N SER A 515 15.36 -2.14 23.17
CA SER A 515 16.28 -2.98 22.39
C SER A 515 17.09 -3.87 23.31
N ARG A 516 17.18 -5.17 22.98
CA ARG A 516 18.07 -6.10 23.68
C ARG A 516 19.53 -5.68 23.56
N ASN A 517 19.93 -5.29 22.36
CA ASN A 517 21.30 -4.80 22.12
C ASN A 517 21.39 -3.32 22.49
N ALA A 518 22.57 -2.90 22.91
CA ALA A 518 22.84 -1.49 23.19
C ALA A 518 22.56 -0.63 21.96
N THR A 519 21.93 0.52 22.19
CA THR A 519 21.53 1.44 21.14
C THR A 519 22.35 2.72 21.14
N GLU A 520 22.49 3.34 19.98
CA GLU A 520 23.09 4.65 19.79
C GLU A 520 22.11 5.53 19.02
N LEU A 521 21.66 6.64 19.62
CA LEU A 521 20.76 7.61 18.99
C LEU A 521 21.59 8.63 18.19
N LYS A 522 21.31 8.74 16.90
CA LYS A 522 22.05 9.55 15.93
C LYS A 522 21.17 10.50 15.14
N ALA A 523 21.82 11.50 14.56
CA ALA A 523 21.25 12.23 13.45
C ALA A 523 21.38 11.39 12.15
N ASP A 524 20.34 11.43 11.33
CA ASP A 524 20.39 10.88 9.97
C ASP A 524 21.08 11.83 8.98
N ASP A 525 21.16 11.43 7.70
CA ASP A 525 21.79 12.22 6.65
C ASP A 525 21.11 13.60 6.40
N ARG A 526 19.91 13.82 6.95
CA ARG A 526 19.18 15.10 6.93
C ARG A 526 19.53 16.01 8.12
N GLY A 527 20.32 15.50 9.08
CA GLY A 527 20.65 16.18 10.33
C GLY A 527 19.56 16.09 11.40
N GLU A 528 18.53 15.24 11.21
CA GLU A 528 17.46 15.00 12.17
C GLU A 528 17.85 13.87 13.12
N VAL A 529 17.76 14.13 14.45
CA VAL A 529 18.01 13.09 15.47
C VAL A 529 16.81 12.15 15.53
N CYS A 530 16.97 11.02 14.85
CA CYS A 530 15.86 10.07 14.66
C CYS A 530 16.31 8.61 14.46
N ASP A 531 17.59 8.34 14.36
CA ASP A 531 18.15 7.03 14.08
C ASP A 531 18.64 6.35 15.36
N LEU A 532 17.87 5.38 15.87
CA LEU A 532 18.25 4.58 17.03
C LEU A 532 18.85 3.25 16.54
N LEU A 533 20.17 3.21 16.38
CA LEU A 533 20.90 2.08 15.82
C LEU A 533 21.26 1.05 16.90
N ALA A 534 20.96 -0.22 16.65
CA ALA A 534 21.33 -1.37 17.48
C ALA A 534 22.23 -2.33 16.70
N LYS A 535 23.53 -2.40 17.03
CA LYS A 535 24.49 -3.28 16.38
C LYS A 535 24.26 -4.75 16.72
N GLY A 536 24.60 -5.63 15.81
CA GLY A 536 24.52 -7.07 15.94
C GLY A 536 23.41 -7.67 15.07
N ARG A 537 23.73 -8.82 14.45
CA ARG A 537 22.84 -9.54 13.51
C ARG A 537 21.57 -10.05 14.17
N GLN A 538 21.63 -10.30 15.47
CA GLN A 538 20.49 -10.75 16.26
C GLN A 538 20.10 -9.67 17.25
N ASN A 539 18.85 -9.20 17.13
CA ASN A 539 18.29 -8.24 18.08
C ASN A 539 16.80 -8.48 18.30
N ILE A 540 16.32 -8.05 19.46
CA ILE A 540 14.91 -8.06 19.83
C ILE A 540 14.51 -6.65 20.21
N TRP A 541 13.44 -6.18 19.58
CA TRP A 541 12.79 -4.93 19.92
C TRP A 541 11.42 -5.19 20.54
N ILE A 542 11.05 -4.40 21.54
CA ILE A 542 9.70 -4.36 22.11
C ILE A 542 9.21 -2.92 22.02
N CYS A 543 8.00 -2.71 21.52
CA CYS A 543 7.33 -1.43 21.65
C CYS A 543 6.06 -1.60 22.47
N GLU A 544 5.89 -0.76 23.48
CA GLU A 544 4.65 -0.64 24.25
C GLU A 544 4.15 0.80 24.14
N THR A 545 2.88 0.97 23.75
CA THR A 545 2.22 2.27 23.69
C THR A 545 1.27 2.42 24.88
N GLY A 546 0.98 3.67 25.25
CA GLY A 546 0.09 4.00 26.37
C GLY A 546 -0.45 5.41 26.27
N SER A 547 -1.27 5.80 27.21
CA SER A 547 -1.84 7.14 27.28
C SER A 547 -1.93 7.67 28.70
N LYS A 548 -2.09 8.98 28.81
CA LYS A 548 -2.32 9.63 30.10
C LYS A 548 -3.58 9.12 30.79
N SER A 549 -4.62 8.78 30.04
CA SER A 549 -5.86 8.22 30.61
C SER A 549 -5.62 6.86 31.28
N GLN A 550 -4.67 6.07 30.79
CA GLN A 550 -4.30 4.76 31.34
C GLN A 550 -3.32 4.88 32.51
N TRP A 551 -2.35 5.80 32.42
CA TRP A 551 -1.20 5.84 33.32
C TRP A 551 -1.22 7.03 34.28
N GLY A 552 -2.08 8.03 34.06
CA GLY A 552 -2.15 9.27 34.83
C GLY A 552 -1.05 10.27 34.47
N SER A 553 0.19 9.84 34.24
CA SER A 553 1.29 10.70 33.80
C SER A 553 2.35 9.93 33.00
N PHE A 554 3.15 10.65 32.23
CA PHE A 554 4.28 10.09 31.48
C PHE A 554 5.35 9.50 32.42
N SER A 555 5.63 10.15 33.56
CA SER A 555 6.57 9.64 34.55
C SER A 555 6.14 8.29 35.10
N ARG A 556 4.84 8.09 35.41
CA ARG A 556 4.35 6.78 35.87
C ARG A 556 4.45 5.69 34.80
N PHE A 557 4.22 6.05 33.53
CA PHE A 557 4.44 5.14 32.41
C PHE A 557 5.91 4.72 32.33
N ILE A 558 6.86 5.67 32.42
CA ILE A 558 8.30 5.40 32.43
C ILE A 558 8.69 4.50 33.62
N GLU A 559 8.22 4.82 34.82
CA GLU A 559 8.51 4.04 36.03
C GLU A 559 8.02 2.59 35.90
N ALA A 560 6.77 2.39 35.47
CA ALA A 560 6.17 1.08 35.35
C ALA A 560 6.89 0.20 34.29
N ILE A 561 7.16 0.77 33.12
CA ILE A 561 7.83 0.05 32.02
C ILE A 561 9.31 -0.22 32.36
N SER A 562 10.02 0.76 32.96
CA SER A 562 11.43 0.57 33.35
C SER A 562 11.63 -0.47 34.46
N ALA A 563 10.64 -0.63 35.32
CA ALA A 563 10.66 -1.63 36.40
C ALA A 563 10.21 -3.03 35.94
N ALA A 564 9.59 -3.14 34.78
CA ALA A 564 9.04 -4.39 34.27
C ALA A 564 10.16 -5.38 33.88
N PRO A 565 10.10 -6.65 34.34
CA PRO A 565 11.10 -7.66 33.99
C PRO A 565 11.12 -7.95 32.48
N VAL A 566 12.32 -7.93 31.92
CA VAL A 566 12.60 -8.39 30.54
C VAL A 566 13.69 -9.45 30.61
N HIS A 567 13.39 -10.65 30.15
CA HIS A 567 14.33 -11.78 30.11
C HIS A 567 14.53 -12.21 28.65
N ALA A 568 15.74 -12.09 28.15
CA ALA A 568 16.10 -12.49 26.79
C ALA A 568 17.23 -13.53 26.81
N GLU A 569 17.03 -14.64 26.09
CA GLU A 569 18.03 -15.68 25.89
C GLU A 569 18.07 -16.05 24.40
N GLY A 570 19.22 -15.80 23.76
CA GLY A 570 19.31 -15.93 22.29
C GLY A 570 18.30 -15.04 21.57
N LEU A 571 17.39 -15.64 20.82
CA LEU A 571 16.28 -14.97 20.12
C LEU A 571 14.91 -15.22 20.80
N ASP A 572 14.91 -15.68 22.03
CA ASP A 572 13.70 -15.84 22.85
C ASP A 572 13.60 -14.70 23.85
N ILE A 573 12.39 -14.21 24.09
CA ILE A 573 12.13 -13.13 25.04
C ILE A 573 10.87 -13.39 25.86
N SER A 574 10.91 -12.97 27.11
CA SER A 574 9.75 -12.83 27.99
C SER A 574 9.77 -11.43 28.59
N TYR A 575 8.65 -10.75 28.51
CA TYR A 575 8.44 -9.39 29.00
C TYR A 575 7.17 -9.34 29.84
N ASP A 576 7.28 -8.93 31.08
CA ASP A 576 6.15 -8.74 31.98
C ASP A 576 5.54 -7.34 31.76
N SER A 577 4.82 -7.19 30.61
CA SER A 577 4.18 -5.92 30.26
C SER A 577 3.22 -5.46 31.36
N PRO A 578 3.38 -4.23 31.87
CA PRO A 578 2.46 -3.70 32.87
C PRO A 578 1.03 -3.53 32.38
N SER A 579 0.81 -3.40 31.06
CA SER A 579 -0.52 -3.23 30.46
C SER A 579 -1.14 -4.56 29.99
N GLU A 580 -0.37 -5.43 29.32
CA GLU A 580 -0.87 -6.68 28.73
C GLU A 580 -0.60 -7.92 29.60
N GLY A 581 0.29 -7.83 30.61
CA GLY A 581 0.81 -8.96 31.38
C GLY A 581 1.95 -9.64 30.65
N LYS A 582 2.32 -10.86 31.07
CA LYS A 582 3.47 -11.57 30.51
C LYS A 582 3.29 -11.84 29.02
N VAL A 583 4.19 -11.31 28.21
CA VAL A 583 4.32 -11.54 26.76
C VAL A 583 5.59 -12.33 26.52
N SER A 584 5.52 -13.45 25.79
CA SER A 584 6.69 -14.22 25.40
C SER A 584 6.66 -14.55 23.91
N TYR A 585 7.84 -14.53 23.27
CA TYR A 585 8.02 -14.80 21.85
C TYR A 585 9.45 -15.23 21.57
N GLY A 586 9.67 -15.97 20.49
CA GLY A 586 11.00 -16.34 20.04
C GLY A 586 11.07 -16.55 18.54
N TRP A 587 12.28 -16.69 18.00
CA TRP A 587 12.42 -16.94 16.56
C TRP A 587 11.70 -18.22 16.11
N ASP A 588 11.73 -19.26 16.94
CA ASP A 588 11.09 -20.55 16.69
C ASP A 588 10.07 -20.94 17.76
N ARG A 589 9.69 -20.00 18.66
CA ARG A 589 8.67 -20.21 19.68
C ARG A 589 7.39 -19.47 19.37
N PRO A 590 6.22 -19.97 19.83
CA PRO A 590 4.94 -19.30 19.64
C PRO A 590 4.92 -17.94 20.37
N PHE A 591 4.03 -17.07 19.90
CA PHE A 591 3.69 -15.84 20.60
C PHE A 591 2.65 -16.14 21.68
N CYS A 592 2.98 -15.85 22.91
CA CYS A 592 2.09 -16.10 24.05
C CYS A 592 1.83 -14.82 24.84
N VAL A 593 0.61 -14.67 25.33
CA VAL A 593 0.20 -13.62 26.26
C VAL A 593 -0.45 -14.28 27.47
N LYS A 594 0.08 -13.99 28.67
CA LYS A 594 -0.35 -14.63 29.93
C LYS A 594 -0.30 -16.16 29.83
N ASP A 595 0.79 -16.66 29.28
CA ASP A 595 1.08 -18.09 29.02
C ASP A 595 0.09 -18.79 28.08
N LYS A 596 -0.79 -18.04 27.39
CA LYS A 596 -1.69 -18.55 26.35
C LYS A 596 -1.12 -18.23 24.99
N GLU A 597 -1.01 -19.25 24.14
CA GLU A 597 -0.61 -19.08 22.73
C GLU A 597 -1.67 -18.26 21.98
N MET A 598 -1.21 -17.24 21.27
CA MET A 598 -2.05 -16.36 20.45
C MET A 598 -1.95 -16.77 18.99
N PRO A 599 -3.07 -16.81 18.25
CA PRO A 599 -3.02 -17.11 16.83
C PRO A 599 -2.34 -15.96 16.09
N LEU A 600 -1.48 -16.31 15.13
CA LEU A 600 -0.83 -15.37 14.22
C LEU A 600 -1.40 -15.43 12.80
N ARG A 601 -2.41 -16.28 12.58
CA ARG A 601 -3.18 -16.38 11.33
C ARG A 601 -4.67 -16.27 11.65
N TRP A 602 -5.33 -15.30 11.01
CA TRP A 602 -6.73 -15.01 11.28
C TRP A 602 -7.65 -15.87 10.41
N ALA A 603 -8.80 -16.28 10.98
CA ALA A 603 -9.86 -16.98 10.26
C ALA A 603 -10.75 -16.03 9.43
N TYR A 604 -10.71 -14.74 9.75
CA TYR A 604 -11.59 -13.73 9.19
C TYR A 604 -10.82 -12.74 8.33
N ARG A 605 -11.43 -12.28 7.24
CA ARG A 605 -10.95 -11.14 6.46
C ARG A 605 -10.99 -9.85 7.28
N TYR A 606 -12.09 -9.66 8.01
CA TYR A 606 -12.30 -8.59 8.98
C TYR A 606 -12.82 -9.17 10.28
N ASP A 607 -12.20 -8.84 11.39
CA ASP A 607 -12.65 -9.14 12.74
C ASP A 607 -12.44 -7.91 13.62
N ASN A 608 -13.50 -7.11 13.72
CA ASN A 608 -13.53 -5.85 14.47
C ASN A 608 -14.96 -5.51 14.87
N PRO A 609 -15.21 -4.50 15.74
CA PRO A 609 -16.55 -4.15 16.22
C PRO A 609 -17.58 -3.78 15.14
N TYR A 610 -17.14 -3.48 13.93
CA TYR A 610 -17.98 -3.00 12.83
C TYR A 610 -18.22 -4.05 11.75
N CYS A 611 -17.36 -5.06 11.67
CA CYS A 611 -17.41 -6.08 10.64
C CYS A 611 -16.80 -7.39 11.14
N HIS A 612 -17.54 -8.50 10.95
CA HIS A 612 -17.07 -9.84 11.25
C HIS A 612 -17.31 -10.72 10.02
N ALA A 613 -16.39 -10.68 9.07
CA ALA A 613 -16.53 -11.37 7.78
C ALA A 613 -15.49 -12.49 7.66
N PRO A 614 -15.91 -13.75 7.41
CA PRO A 614 -15.00 -14.86 7.16
C PRO A 614 -14.05 -14.56 5.99
N PHE A 615 -12.84 -15.11 6.04
CA PHE A 615 -11.93 -15.02 4.92
C PHE A 615 -12.51 -15.73 3.68
N ASN A 616 -12.30 -15.17 2.49
CA ASN A 616 -12.88 -15.66 1.24
C ASN A 616 -14.40 -15.49 1.11
N SER A 617 -15.04 -14.68 1.95
CA SER A 617 -16.48 -14.41 1.85
C SER A 617 -16.81 -13.61 0.59
N THR A 618 -17.96 -13.91 -0.01
CA THR A 618 -18.62 -13.10 -1.05
C THR A 618 -19.68 -12.17 -0.49
N HIS A 619 -19.88 -12.18 0.83
CA HIS A 619 -20.84 -11.35 1.54
C HIS A 619 -20.16 -10.68 2.73
N ILE A 620 -20.21 -9.34 2.78
CA ILE A 620 -19.60 -8.53 3.84
C ILE A 620 -20.62 -7.50 4.32
N GLU A 621 -20.80 -7.44 5.64
CA GLU A 621 -21.65 -6.45 6.29
C GLU A 621 -20.81 -5.56 7.20
N ILE A 622 -21.05 -4.25 7.11
CA ILE A 622 -20.38 -3.22 7.92
C ILE A 622 -21.47 -2.42 8.63
N GLU A 623 -21.38 -2.30 9.95
CA GLU A 623 -22.39 -1.60 10.74
C GLU A 623 -21.76 -0.68 11.78
N LYS A 624 -22.30 0.52 11.95
CA LYS A 624 -21.95 1.46 13.01
C LYS A 624 -23.09 2.45 13.24
N ASP A 625 -23.49 2.64 14.51
CA ASP A 625 -24.46 3.66 14.95
C ASP A 625 -25.76 3.65 14.12
N GLY A 626 -26.30 2.45 13.84
CA GLY A 626 -27.53 2.26 13.07
C GLY A 626 -27.39 2.40 11.55
N GLU A 627 -26.23 2.78 11.05
CA GLU A 627 -25.91 2.75 9.62
C GLU A 627 -25.37 1.37 9.24
N ARG A 628 -25.81 0.84 8.11
CA ARG A 628 -25.43 -0.49 7.63
C ARG A 628 -25.11 -0.47 6.15
N LEU A 629 -24.01 -1.10 5.77
CA LEU A 629 -23.63 -1.37 4.40
C LEU A 629 -23.56 -2.88 4.19
N VAL A 630 -24.25 -3.38 3.17
CA VAL A 630 -24.22 -4.80 2.77
C VAL A 630 -23.61 -4.89 1.39
N LEU A 631 -22.52 -5.64 1.27
CA LEU A 631 -21.83 -5.91 0.02
C LEU A 631 -22.02 -7.39 -0.33
N ASP A 632 -22.76 -7.69 -1.40
CA ASP A 632 -23.00 -9.04 -1.89
C ASP A 632 -22.46 -9.17 -3.31
N TYR A 633 -21.36 -9.89 -3.47
CA TYR A 633 -20.59 -9.99 -4.71
C TYR A 633 -21.16 -11.04 -5.69
N LYS A 634 -22.18 -11.82 -5.33
CA LYS A 634 -22.77 -12.91 -6.14
C LYS A 634 -23.19 -12.47 -7.54
#